data_a1ed06f4d190bbccdd83f1103df6d079
#
_entry.id   a1ed06f4d190bbccdd83f1103df6d079
#
_cell.length_a   1.000
_cell.length_b   1.000
_cell.length_c   1.000
_cell.angle_alpha   90.00
_cell.angle_beta   90.00
_cell.angle_gamma   90.00
#
_symmetry.space_group_name_H-M   'P 1'
#
loop_
_entity.id
_entity.type
_entity.pdbx_description
1 polymer ?
#
loop_
_entity_poly.entity_id
_entity_poly.type
_entity_poly.pdbx_seq_one_letter_code
_entity_poly.pdbx_strand_id
1 'polypeptide(L)'
;PKCGGPAERETDTMPNWAGSSWYFLRYTDPHDNKALASPEELKYWLPVDWYNGGMEHTTLHLLYSRFWHRFLYDIGVVPTKEPYMKRTSHGMVLGENGEKMSKSRGNVVNPDDYVNEYGADAFRMYIMFMGAFDQPIPWNTQGTKGCRRFLERVWRLQDMISEEHGERECLASSLHATIKKVGEDIERMKFNTAIAALMSFVNDVYAAGSITREELRTLLILLDPFAPHIAEEMNELLALGSPLYEAAWPEFDEGALVENMIELGVQVNGRVRARVSVPSDMPADE
;
A
#
# COMPACT_ATOMS: atom_id res chain seq x y z
N PRO A 1 -15.45 7.14 46.81
CA PRO A 1 -15.00 5.96 47.60
C PRO A 1 -13.78 6.26 48.48
N LYS A 2 -12.86 7.16 48.04
CA LYS A 2 -11.63 7.44 48.79
C LYS A 2 -11.80 8.45 49.92
N CYS A 3 -12.68 9.44 49.74
CA CYS A 3 -12.90 10.51 50.74
C CYS A 3 -14.15 10.31 51.60
N GLY A 4 -15.07 9.39 51.27
CA GLY A 4 -16.32 9.13 51.96
C GLY A 4 -17.37 10.26 51.88
N GLY A 5 -17.09 11.32 51.10
CA GLY A 5 -18.02 12.44 50.91
C GLY A 5 -19.21 12.07 50.01
N PRO A 6 -20.27 12.89 50.03
CA PRO A 6 -21.42 12.72 49.16
C PRO A 6 -21.03 12.85 47.72
N ALA A 7 -21.57 12.02 46.84
CA ALA A 7 -21.33 12.04 45.40
C ALA A 7 -22.60 11.63 44.65
N GLU A 8 -22.76 12.17 43.47
CA GLU A 8 -23.82 11.79 42.54
C GLU A 8 -23.19 11.12 41.31
N ARG A 9 -23.90 10.20 40.68
CA ARG A 9 -23.49 9.61 39.43
C ARG A 9 -23.69 10.61 38.30
N GLU A 10 -22.68 10.67 37.38
CA GLU A 10 -22.89 11.34 36.12
C GLU A 10 -24.02 10.66 35.34
N THR A 11 -25.00 11.44 34.90
CA THR A 11 -26.20 10.95 34.21
C THR A 11 -26.12 11.15 32.70
N ASP A 12 -25.19 11.98 32.23
CA ASP A 12 -24.99 12.16 30.82
C ASP A 12 -24.34 10.92 30.20
N THR A 13 -24.83 10.53 29.04
CA THR A 13 -24.24 9.45 28.28
C THR A 13 -22.99 9.94 27.54
N MET A 14 -21.98 9.09 27.46
CA MET A 14 -20.82 9.35 26.63
C MET A 14 -21.26 9.49 25.16
N PRO A 15 -20.98 10.61 24.46
CA PRO A 15 -21.44 10.79 23.10
C PRO A 15 -20.73 9.81 22.13
N ASN A 16 -21.26 9.66 20.97
CA ASN A 16 -20.97 8.82 19.79
C ASN A 16 -19.71 7.93 19.77
N TRP A 17 -18.64 8.29 20.47
CA TRP A 17 -17.33 7.60 20.38
C TRP A 17 -17.11 6.55 21.49
N ALA A 18 -18.10 6.28 22.33
CA ALA A 18 -17.96 5.33 23.43
C ALA A 18 -17.59 3.92 22.94
N GLY A 19 -18.38 3.35 22.03
CA GLY A 19 -18.11 2.02 21.46
C GLY A 19 -16.78 1.95 20.74
N SER A 20 -16.46 2.97 19.94
CA SER A 20 -15.20 3.03 19.18
C SER A 20 -13.97 3.27 20.06
N SER A 21 -14.14 3.66 21.32
CA SER A 21 -13.03 3.90 22.24
C SER A 21 -12.34 2.63 22.73
N TRP A 22 -12.94 1.46 22.56
CA TRP A 22 -12.39 0.21 23.09
C TRP A 22 -12.58 -1.03 22.19
N TYR A 23 -13.14 -0.90 20.98
CA TYR A 23 -13.40 -2.03 20.08
C TYR A 23 -12.15 -2.86 19.79
N PHE A 24 -11.00 -2.22 19.62
CA PHE A 24 -9.72 -2.87 19.34
C PHE A 24 -9.26 -3.77 20.49
N LEU A 25 -9.62 -3.45 21.73
CA LEU A 25 -9.40 -4.33 22.88
C LEU A 25 -10.29 -5.57 22.79
N ARG A 26 -11.55 -5.37 22.42
CA ARG A 26 -12.52 -6.48 22.29
C ARG A 26 -12.16 -7.41 21.14
N TYR A 27 -11.53 -6.90 20.07
CA TYR A 27 -11.08 -7.71 18.93
C TYR A 27 -9.99 -8.72 19.30
N THR A 28 -9.25 -8.50 20.38
CA THR A 28 -8.23 -9.46 20.82
C THR A 28 -8.86 -10.76 21.36
N ASP A 29 -10.08 -10.68 21.90
CA ASP A 29 -10.82 -11.83 22.44
C ASP A 29 -12.35 -11.61 22.28
N PRO A 30 -12.89 -11.75 21.06
CA PRO A 30 -14.26 -11.37 20.74
C PRO A 30 -15.31 -12.28 21.37
N HIS A 31 -14.93 -13.48 21.78
CA HIS A 31 -15.84 -14.50 22.34
C HIS A 31 -15.81 -14.59 23.85
N ASP A 32 -14.93 -13.88 24.55
CA ASP A 32 -14.95 -13.84 26.01
C ASP A 32 -16.24 -13.13 26.50
N ASN A 33 -17.04 -13.83 27.28
CA ASN A 33 -18.29 -13.31 27.85
C ASN A 33 -18.19 -13.01 29.35
N LYS A 34 -16.98 -13.10 29.95
CA LYS A 34 -16.73 -12.84 31.37
C LYS A 34 -15.98 -11.54 31.62
N ALA A 35 -15.14 -11.15 30.67
CA ALA A 35 -14.31 -9.95 30.75
C ALA A 35 -14.34 -9.15 29.42
N LEU A 36 -13.68 -7.99 29.42
CA LEU A 36 -13.44 -7.20 28.21
C LEU A 36 -12.64 -8.00 27.17
N ALA A 37 -11.62 -8.70 27.60
CA ALA A 37 -10.83 -9.71 26.93
C ALA A 37 -9.94 -10.40 27.98
N SER A 38 -9.40 -11.59 27.69
CA SER A 38 -8.52 -12.27 28.62
C SER A 38 -7.20 -11.49 28.81
N PRO A 39 -6.59 -11.50 29.99
CA PRO A 39 -5.32 -10.81 30.22
C PRO A 39 -4.17 -11.33 29.33
N GLU A 40 -4.19 -12.60 28.96
CA GLU A 40 -3.22 -13.25 28.09
C GLU A 40 -3.31 -12.66 26.67
N GLU A 41 -4.51 -12.56 26.11
CA GLU A 41 -4.72 -11.98 24.77
C GLU A 41 -4.39 -10.49 24.74
N LEU A 42 -4.81 -9.73 25.76
CA LEU A 42 -4.44 -8.33 25.87
C LEU A 42 -2.93 -8.12 25.93
N LYS A 43 -2.21 -9.00 26.65
CA LYS A 43 -0.75 -8.92 26.76
C LYS A 43 -0.04 -9.28 25.44
N TYR A 44 -0.60 -10.20 24.69
CA TYR A 44 -0.04 -10.64 23.40
C TYR A 44 -0.25 -9.58 22.30
N TRP A 45 -1.46 -9.03 22.18
CA TRP A 45 -1.83 -8.15 21.08
C TRP A 45 -1.59 -6.65 21.31
N LEU A 46 -1.35 -6.22 22.56
CA LEU A 46 -1.16 -4.82 22.90
C LEU A 46 0.30 -4.49 23.24
N PRO A 47 0.75 -3.26 22.93
CA PRO A 47 0.02 -2.20 22.23
C PRO A 47 -0.16 -2.51 20.75
N VAL A 48 -1.16 -1.92 20.10
CA VAL A 48 -1.37 -2.05 18.65
C VAL A 48 -0.15 -1.51 17.91
N ASP A 49 0.45 -2.33 17.06
CA ASP A 49 1.72 -2.01 16.39
C ASP A 49 1.59 -0.81 15.46
N TRP A 50 0.52 -0.80 14.66
CA TRP A 50 0.30 0.25 13.69
C TRP A 50 -1.19 0.59 13.55
N TYR A 51 -1.52 1.84 13.83
CA TYR A 51 -2.88 2.36 13.75
C TYR A 51 -3.03 3.35 12.59
N ASN A 52 -3.85 2.99 11.61
CA ASN A 52 -4.04 3.73 10.38
C ASN A 52 -5.46 4.27 10.29
N GLY A 53 -5.64 5.55 10.03
CA GLY A 53 -6.97 6.17 9.98
C GLY A 53 -6.96 7.62 9.53
N GLY A 54 -8.17 8.21 9.39
CA GLY A 54 -8.34 9.58 8.94
C GLY A 54 -7.80 10.63 9.91
N MET A 55 -7.35 11.74 9.37
CA MET A 55 -6.78 12.87 10.14
C MET A 55 -7.79 13.43 11.15
N GLU A 56 -9.07 13.45 10.81
CA GLU A 56 -10.17 13.96 11.65
C GLU A 56 -10.28 13.25 13.00
N HIS A 57 -9.88 11.98 13.05
CA HIS A 57 -9.92 11.17 14.27
C HIS A 57 -8.87 11.53 15.31
N THR A 58 -7.92 12.42 14.98
CA THR A 58 -6.90 12.88 15.93
C THR A 58 -7.54 13.50 17.18
N THR A 59 -8.56 14.31 16.99
CA THR A 59 -9.28 15.01 18.07
C THR A 59 -10.62 14.34 18.46
N LEU A 60 -10.98 13.25 17.80
CA LEU A 60 -12.21 12.49 18.03
C LEU A 60 -11.87 11.13 18.62
N HIS A 61 -11.95 10.08 17.81
CA HIS A 61 -11.73 8.70 18.23
C HIS A 61 -10.41 8.48 18.97
N LEU A 62 -9.30 9.00 18.45
CA LEU A 62 -7.97 8.77 19.07
C LEU A 62 -7.85 9.44 20.44
N LEU A 63 -8.45 10.62 20.63
CA LEU A 63 -8.46 11.28 21.92
C LEU A 63 -9.25 10.45 22.94
N TYR A 64 -10.48 10.01 22.57
CA TYR A 64 -11.34 9.23 23.45
C TYR A 64 -10.76 7.85 23.76
N SER A 65 -10.25 7.15 22.75
CA SER A 65 -9.68 5.80 22.94
C SER A 65 -8.42 5.82 23.81
N ARG A 66 -7.54 6.83 23.67
CA ARG A 66 -6.38 6.99 24.52
C ARG A 66 -6.75 7.34 25.96
N PHE A 67 -7.74 8.22 26.17
CA PHE A 67 -8.25 8.53 27.49
C PHE A 67 -8.82 7.28 28.18
N TRP A 68 -9.68 6.55 27.47
CA TRP A 68 -10.30 5.31 27.95
C TRP A 68 -9.25 4.23 28.28
N HIS A 69 -8.28 4.05 27.38
CA HIS A 69 -7.19 3.09 27.57
C HIS A 69 -6.33 3.41 28.80
N ARG A 70 -6.01 4.68 29.03
CA ARG A 70 -5.26 5.11 30.21
C ARG A 70 -6.03 4.86 31.51
N PHE A 71 -7.33 5.10 31.51
CA PHE A 71 -8.19 4.74 32.63
C PHE A 71 -8.16 3.23 32.91
N LEU A 72 -8.28 2.41 31.84
CA LEU A 72 -8.19 0.94 31.99
C LEU A 72 -6.80 0.48 32.49
N TYR A 73 -5.74 1.18 32.09
CA TYR A 73 -4.41 0.92 32.60
C TYR A 73 -4.30 1.25 34.10
N ASP A 74 -4.82 2.39 34.53
CA ASP A 74 -4.79 2.83 35.94
C ASP A 74 -5.54 1.87 36.88
N ILE A 75 -6.55 1.19 36.37
CA ILE A 75 -7.29 0.17 37.13
C ILE A 75 -6.80 -1.27 36.89
N GLY A 76 -5.71 -1.45 36.12
CA GLY A 76 -5.05 -2.74 35.90
C GLY A 76 -5.73 -3.69 34.91
N VAL A 77 -6.58 -3.19 34.02
CA VAL A 77 -7.29 -4.00 33.02
C VAL A 77 -6.45 -4.24 31.75
N VAL A 78 -5.68 -3.25 31.33
CA VAL A 78 -4.80 -3.36 30.14
C VAL A 78 -3.31 -3.29 30.54
N PRO A 79 -2.42 -3.97 29.79
CA PRO A 79 -1.01 -4.10 30.19
C PRO A 79 -0.16 -2.87 29.84
N THR A 80 -0.60 -2.01 28.94
CA THR A 80 0.18 -0.89 28.40
C THR A 80 -0.49 0.45 28.66
N LYS A 81 0.32 1.49 28.88
CA LYS A 81 -0.19 2.85 29.14
C LYS A 81 -0.71 3.54 27.89
N GLU A 82 -0.10 3.26 26.73
CA GLU A 82 -0.54 3.78 25.43
C GLU A 82 -1.09 2.65 24.57
N PRO A 83 -2.20 2.87 23.85
CA PRO A 83 -2.84 1.83 23.06
C PRO A 83 -2.14 1.55 21.71
N TYR A 84 -1.44 2.55 21.14
CA TYR A 84 -0.87 2.49 19.80
C TYR A 84 0.62 2.82 19.82
N MET A 85 1.45 2.03 19.10
CA MET A 85 2.87 2.30 18.94
C MET A 85 3.14 3.30 17.80
N LYS A 86 2.51 3.08 16.66
CA LYS A 86 2.66 3.91 15.47
C LYS A 86 1.30 4.33 14.96
N ARG A 87 1.18 5.59 14.57
CA ARG A 87 -0.02 6.11 13.89
C ARG A 87 0.34 6.72 12.55
N THR A 88 -0.46 6.39 11.54
CA THR A 88 -0.41 7.02 10.21
C THR A 88 -1.79 7.60 9.88
N SER A 89 -1.80 8.79 9.28
CA SER A 89 -3.02 9.40 8.75
C SER A 89 -3.05 9.25 7.24
N HIS A 90 -4.15 8.75 6.71
CA HIS A 90 -4.40 8.84 5.27
C HIS A 90 -5.09 10.16 4.92
N GLY A 91 -4.90 10.60 3.68
CA GLY A 91 -5.65 11.70 3.09
C GLY A 91 -7.10 11.35 2.83
N MET A 92 -7.88 12.35 2.46
CA MET A 92 -9.30 12.19 2.14
C MET A 92 -9.47 12.08 0.63
N VAL A 93 -10.24 11.08 0.19
CA VAL A 93 -10.70 11.03 -1.21
C VAL A 93 -11.87 11.99 -1.36
N LEU A 94 -11.68 12.99 -2.20
CA LEU A 94 -12.66 14.03 -2.48
C LEU A 94 -13.49 13.67 -3.74
N GLY A 95 -14.65 14.28 -3.90
CA GLY A 95 -15.39 14.22 -5.16
C GLY A 95 -14.60 14.84 -6.31
N GLU A 96 -15.03 14.63 -7.55
CA GLU A 96 -14.38 15.17 -8.76
C GLU A 96 -14.25 16.70 -8.73
N ASN A 97 -15.16 17.38 -8.02
CA ASN A 97 -15.14 18.83 -7.81
C ASN A 97 -14.17 19.30 -6.68
N GLY A 98 -13.40 18.39 -6.08
CA GLY A 98 -12.49 18.69 -4.97
C GLY A 98 -13.18 18.90 -3.61
N GLU A 99 -14.48 18.65 -3.50
CA GLU A 99 -15.23 18.76 -2.24
C GLU A 99 -15.34 17.41 -1.53
N LYS A 100 -15.53 17.46 -0.21
CA LYS A 100 -15.80 16.27 0.59
C LYS A 100 -17.04 15.54 0.07
N MET A 101 -16.91 14.23 -0.15
CA MET A 101 -18.03 13.38 -0.56
C MET A 101 -19.12 13.36 0.51
N SER A 102 -20.38 13.52 0.09
CA SER A 102 -21.54 13.46 0.96
C SER A 102 -22.77 12.96 0.20
N LYS A 103 -23.55 12.08 0.83
CA LYS A 103 -24.82 11.59 0.26
C LYS A 103 -25.79 12.74 -0.08
N SER A 104 -25.82 13.78 0.78
CA SER A 104 -26.69 14.95 0.55
C SER A 104 -26.27 15.81 -0.64
N ARG A 105 -25.00 15.73 -1.08
CA ARG A 105 -24.46 16.45 -2.24
C ARG A 105 -24.52 15.64 -3.52
N GLY A 106 -24.81 14.34 -3.44
CA GLY A 106 -24.85 13.44 -4.58
C GLY A 106 -23.49 13.20 -5.28
N ASN A 107 -22.38 13.51 -4.61
CA ASN A 107 -21.01 13.39 -5.14
C ASN A 107 -20.24 12.19 -4.59
N VAL A 108 -20.95 11.19 -4.06
CA VAL A 108 -20.35 9.97 -3.51
C VAL A 108 -20.01 9.01 -4.65
N VAL A 109 -18.79 8.49 -4.63
CA VAL A 109 -18.36 7.37 -5.48
C VAL A 109 -18.66 6.08 -4.75
N ASN A 110 -19.45 5.21 -5.39
CA ASN A 110 -19.73 3.87 -4.86
C ASN A 110 -18.68 2.89 -5.37
N PRO A 111 -17.89 2.25 -4.49
CA PRO A 111 -16.88 1.26 -4.87
C PRO A 111 -17.44 0.12 -5.73
N ASP A 112 -18.65 -0.37 -5.42
CA ASP A 112 -19.24 -1.51 -6.12
C ASP A 112 -19.44 -1.25 -7.61
N ASP A 113 -19.79 -0.03 -8.00
CA ASP A 113 -19.97 0.35 -9.42
C ASP A 113 -18.64 0.21 -10.17
N TYR A 114 -17.53 0.65 -9.58
CA TYR A 114 -16.19 0.54 -10.18
C TYR A 114 -15.66 -0.89 -10.18
N VAL A 115 -15.91 -1.64 -9.11
CA VAL A 115 -15.55 -3.08 -9.05
C VAL A 115 -16.29 -3.86 -10.13
N ASN A 116 -17.58 -3.59 -10.34
CA ASN A 116 -18.37 -4.24 -11.38
C ASN A 116 -17.94 -3.85 -12.80
N GLU A 117 -17.53 -2.58 -13.02
CA GLU A 117 -17.14 -2.07 -14.36
C GLU A 117 -15.67 -2.40 -14.69
N TYR A 118 -14.73 -2.25 -13.75
CA TYR A 118 -13.29 -2.34 -14.02
C TYR A 118 -12.59 -3.51 -13.33
N GLY A 119 -13.23 -4.16 -12.38
CA GLY A 119 -12.65 -5.21 -11.52
C GLY A 119 -12.03 -4.65 -10.23
N ALA A 120 -11.98 -5.50 -9.20
CA ALA A 120 -11.49 -5.13 -7.88
C ALA A 120 -10.03 -4.67 -7.89
N ASP A 121 -9.18 -5.35 -8.65
CA ASP A 121 -7.74 -5.02 -8.74
C ASP A 121 -7.49 -3.64 -9.36
N ALA A 122 -8.22 -3.29 -10.42
CA ALA A 122 -8.09 -1.97 -11.05
C ALA A 122 -8.53 -0.85 -10.09
N PHE A 123 -9.60 -1.10 -9.33
CA PHE A 123 -10.08 -0.16 -8.31
C PHE A 123 -9.10 -0.03 -7.14
N ARG A 124 -8.63 -1.15 -6.58
CA ARG A 124 -7.62 -1.16 -5.50
C ARG A 124 -6.35 -0.42 -5.91
N MET A 125 -5.82 -0.78 -7.08
CA MET A 125 -4.61 -0.15 -7.62
C MET A 125 -4.81 1.35 -7.80
N TYR A 126 -5.95 1.80 -8.33
CA TYR A 126 -6.23 3.21 -8.52
C TYR A 126 -6.27 3.99 -7.20
N ILE A 127 -6.94 3.47 -6.15
CA ILE A 127 -6.96 4.11 -4.83
C ILE A 127 -5.54 4.33 -4.29
N MET A 128 -4.64 3.39 -4.51
CA MET A 128 -3.24 3.49 -4.08
C MET A 128 -2.36 4.34 -5.01
N PHE A 129 -2.76 4.49 -6.28
CA PHE A 129 -1.99 5.21 -7.31
C PHE A 129 -2.37 6.68 -7.45
N MET A 130 -3.57 7.09 -7.08
CA MET A 130 -4.13 8.41 -7.36
C MET A 130 -3.35 9.58 -6.76
N GLY A 131 -2.48 9.33 -5.77
CA GLY A 131 -1.59 10.34 -5.19
C GLY A 131 -0.91 9.90 -3.90
N ALA A 132 -0.28 10.85 -3.20
CA ALA A 132 0.39 10.59 -1.94
C ALA A 132 -0.62 10.20 -0.86
N PHE A 133 -0.28 9.16 -0.08
CA PHE A 133 -1.17 8.52 0.89
C PHE A 133 -1.77 9.47 1.93
N ASP A 134 -1.01 10.48 2.34
CA ASP A 134 -1.37 11.44 3.39
C ASP A 134 -2.06 12.72 2.88
N GLN A 135 -2.23 12.86 1.55
CA GLN A 135 -2.80 14.05 0.93
C GLN A 135 -4.27 13.85 0.52
N PRO A 136 -5.09 14.90 0.63
CA PRO A 136 -6.43 14.88 0.06
C PRO A 136 -6.37 14.91 -1.47
N ILE A 137 -7.07 14.00 -2.13
CA ILE A 137 -6.99 13.84 -3.57
C ILE A 137 -8.40 13.78 -4.18
N PRO A 138 -8.69 14.61 -5.22
CA PRO A 138 -9.96 14.53 -5.92
C PRO A 138 -10.05 13.24 -6.75
N TRP A 139 -11.23 12.64 -6.74
CA TRP A 139 -11.54 11.47 -7.56
C TRP A 139 -11.42 11.81 -9.06
N ASN A 140 -10.89 10.87 -9.83
CA ASN A 140 -10.83 10.96 -11.29
C ASN A 140 -11.11 9.59 -11.90
N THR A 141 -12.28 9.45 -12.51
CA THR A 141 -12.74 8.21 -13.16
C THR A 141 -11.77 7.69 -14.25
N GLN A 142 -11.08 8.57 -14.96
CA GLN A 142 -10.12 8.16 -15.99
C GLN A 142 -8.90 7.42 -15.43
N GLY A 143 -8.53 7.68 -14.17
CA GLY A 143 -7.43 7.00 -13.51
C GLY A 143 -7.68 5.50 -13.34
N THR A 144 -8.90 5.09 -13.00
CA THR A 144 -9.27 3.66 -12.89
C THR A 144 -9.12 2.94 -14.24
N LYS A 145 -9.53 3.58 -15.35
CA LYS A 145 -9.32 3.06 -16.71
C LYS A 145 -7.83 2.89 -17.05
N GLY A 146 -7.00 3.81 -16.56
CA GLY A 146 -5.54 3.73 -16.71
C GLY A 146 -4.97 2.49 -16.00
N CYS A 147 -5.37 2.25 -14.76
CA CYS A 147 -4.97 1.07 -13.99
C CYS A 147 -5.46 -0.23 -14.65
N ARG A 148 -6.71 -0.27 -15.13
CA ARG A 148 -7.23 -1.44 -15.87
C ARG A 148 -6.38 -1.75 -17.10
N ARG A 149 -6.05 -0.76 -17.92
CA ARG A 149 -5.16 -0.95 -19.10
C ARG A 149 -3.77 -1.44 -18.72
N PHE A 150 -3.23 -0.98 -17.60
CA PHE A 150 -1.95 -1.49 -17.10
C PHE A 150 -2.06 -2.97 -16.74
N LEU A 151 -3.09 -3.38 -15.99
CA LEU A 151 -3.31 -4.79 -15.64
C LEU A 151 -3.52 -5.67 -16.88
N GLU A 152 -4.20 -5.18 -17.90
CA GLU A 152 -4.33 -5.88 -19.19
C GLU A 152 -2.99 -6.07 -19.91
N ARG A 153 -2.07 -5.11 -19.76
CA ARG A 153 -0.69 -5.26 -20.25
C ARG A 153 0.08 -6.31 -19.46
N VAL A 154 -0.05 -6.31 -18.13
CA VAL A 154 0.53 -7.36 -17.28
C VAL A 154 0.01 -8.72 -17.69
N TRP A 155 -1.31 -8.87 -17.88
CA TRP A 155 -1.92 -10.13 -18.32
C TRP A 155 -1.30 -10.65 -19.61
N ARG A 156 -1.03 -9.77 -20.59
CA ARG A 156 -0.43 -10.17 -21.87
C ARG A 156 1.04 -10.59 -21.78
N LEU A 157 1.73 -10.36 -20.67
CA LEU A 157 3.11 -10.84 -20.50
C LEU A 157 3.21 -12.37 -20.57
N GLN A 158 2.14 -13.11 -20.28
CA GLN A 158 2.11 -14.56 -20.46
C GLN A 158 2.39 -14.99 -21.91
N ASP A 159 2.03 -14.14 -22.89
CA ASP A 159 2.26 -14.40 -24.31
C ASP A 159 3.70 -14.05 -24.75
N MET A 160 4.47 -13.44 -23.84
CA MET A 160 5.85 -12.99 -24.06
C MET A 160 6.89 -13.84 -23.31
N ILE A 161 6.47 -14.92 -22.67
CA ILE A 161 7.39 -15.78 -21.90
C ILE A 161 8.37 -16.44 -22.87
N SER A 162 9.67 -16.28 -22.61
CA SER A 162 10.75 -16.93 -23.34
C SER A 162 11.06 -18.30 -22.71
N GLU A 163 11.80 -19.14 -23.48
CA GLU A 163 12.32 -20.41 -23.00
C GLU A 163 13.62 -20.25 -22.19
N GLU A 164 14.14 -19.04 -22.08
CA GLU A 164 15.28 -18.72 -21.23
C GLU A 164 14.92 -18.87 -19.76
N HIS A 165 15.92 -19.18 -18.93
CA HIS A 165 15.75 -19.36 -17.49
C HIS A 165 16.57 -18.34 -16.71
N GLY A 166 16.10 -18.00 -15.52
CA GLY A 166 16.72 -17.05 -14.62
C GLY A 166 16.50 -15.59 -15.06
N GLU A 167 17.28 -14.70 -14.50
CA GLU A 167 17.23 -13.27 -14.81
C GLU A 167 18.12 -12.95 -16.01
N ARG A 168 17.61 -12.16 -16.94
CA ARG A 168 18.35 -11.75 -18.13
C ARG A 168 19.10 -10.45 -17.87
N GLU A 169 20.31 -10.37 -18.40
CA GLU A 169 21.18 -9.20 -18.25
C GLU A 169 20.48 -7.89 -18.67
N CYS A 170 19.69 -7.93 -19.75
CA CYS A 170 18.98 -6.75 -20.25
C CYS A 170 17.87 -6.22 -19.35
N LEU A 171 17.34 -7.02 -18.40
CA LEU A 171 16.33 -6.62 -17.44
C LEU A 171 16.84 -6.59 -15.99
N ALA A 172 18.01 -7.16 -15.69
CA ALA A 172 18.51 -7.31 -14.34
C ALA A 172 18.55 -5.97 -13.59
N SER A 173 19.13 -4.93 -14.17
CA SER A 173 19.22 -3.61 -13.51
C SER A 173 17.85 -3.02 -13.21
N SER A 174 16.91 -3.05 -14.17
CA SER A 174 15.57 -2.49 -13.97
C SER A 174 14.71 -3.35 -13.03
N LEU A 175 14.89 -4.68 -13.03
CA LEU A 175 14.22 -5.60 -12.10
C LEU A 175 14.65 -5.33 -10.66
N HIS A 176 15.96 -5.33 -10.39
CA HIS A 176 16.50 -5.10 -9.05
C HIS A 176 16.20 -3.68 -8.54
N ALA A 177 16.24 -2.66 -9.42
CA ALA A 177 15.79 -1.31 -9.08
C ALA A 177 14.31 -1.28 -8.71
N THR A 178 13.48 -2.06 -9.41
CA THR A 178 12.05 -2.16 -9.11
C THR A 178 11.80 -2.88 -7.78
N ILE A 179 12.48 -4.00 -7.50
CA ILE A 179 12.39 -4.72 -6.22
C ILE A 179 12.70 -3.76 -5.06
N LYS A 180 13.86 -3.09 -5.13
CA LYS A 180 14.28 -2.12 -4.11
C LYS A 180 13.25 -1.00 -3.94
N LYS A 181 12.85 -0.37 -5.04
CA LYS A 181 11.94 0.78 -5.04
C LYS A 181 10.57 0.42 -4.48
N VAL A 182 9.97 -0.69 -4.93
CA VAL A 182 8.65 -1.13 -4.47
C VAL A 182 8.69 -1.50 -2.98
N GLY A 183 9.71 -2.24 -2.53
CA GLY A 183 9.86 -2.60 -1.12
C GLY A 183 9.99 -1.37 -0.21
N GLU A 184 10.91 -0.46 -0.51
CA GLU A 184 11.09 0.77 0.26
C GLU A 184 9.85 1.68 0.25
N ASP A 185 9.15 1.77 -0.87
CA ASP A 185 7.97 2.60 -1.00
C ASP A 185 6.76 2.03 -0.25
N ILE A 186 6.58 0.71 -0.21
CA ILE A 186 5.54 0.06 0.60
C ILE A 186 5.76 0.37 2.09
N GLU A 187 6.98 0.20 2.59
CA GLU A 187 7.31 0.51 4.00
C GLU A 187 7.03 1.96 4.38
N ARG A 188 7.20 2.87 3.42
CA ARG A 188 6.97 4.31 3.58
C ARG A 188 5.56 4.76 3.21
N MET A 189 4.66 3.84 2.87
CA MET A 189 3.29 4.14 2.40
C MET A 189 3.26 5.01 1.13
N LYS A 190 4.27 4.92 0.27
CA LYS A 190 4.38 5.61 -1.02
C LYS A 190 3.87 4.73 -2.16
N PHE A 191 2.67 4.24 -2.03
CA PHE A 191 2.09 3.27 -2.96
C PHE A 191 2.04 3.77 -4.41
N ASN A 192 1.80 5.07 -4.61
CA ASN A 192 1.74 5.68 -5.94
C ASN A 192 3.08 5.56 -6.69
N THR A 193 4.21 5.75 -6.01
CA THR A 193 5.53 5.62 -6.63
C THR A 193 5.96 4.16 -6.79
N ALA A 194 5.53 3.27 -5.88
CA ALA A 194 5.70 1.83 -6.05
C ALA A 194 4.99 1.32 -7.32
N ILE A 195 3.73 1.71 -7.52
CA ILE A 195 2.96 1.34 -8.72
C ILE A 195 3.59 1.94 -9.98
N ALA A 196 4.10 3.19 -9.91
CA ALA A 196 4.82 3.80 -11.04
C ALA A 196 6.09 3.00 -11.41
N ALA A 197 6.83 2.48 -10.43
CA ALA A 197 7.99 1.61 -10.67
C ALA A 197 7.59 0.31 -11.37
N LEU A 198 6.49 -0.33 -10.93
CA LEU A 198 5.94 -1.52 -11.62
C LEU A 198 5.54 -1.21 -13.06
N MET A 199 4.92 -0.05 -13.31
CA MET A 199 4.56 0.39 -14.67
C MET A 199 5.80 0.61 -15.54
N SER A 200 6.87 1.17 -14.98
CA SER A 200 8.15 1.36 -15.69
C SER A 200 8.77 0.02 -16.05
N PHE A 201 8.88 -0.91 -15.11
CA PHE A 201 9.44 -2.24 -15.38
C PHE A 201 8.66 -2.99 -16.47
N VAL A 202 7.32 -2.92 -16.45
CA VAL A 202 6.52 -3.50 -17.55
C VAL A 202 6.84 -2.85 -18.90
N ASN A 203 7.13 -1.54 -18.95
CA ASN A 203 7.59 -0.91 -20.19
C ASN A 203 8.93 -1.47 -20.65
N ASP A 204 9.87 -1.71 -19.73
CA ASP A 204 11.18 -2.27 -20.03
C ASP A 204 11.05 -3.71 -20.57
N VAL A 205 10.15 -4.53 -19.99
CA VAL A 205 9.83 -5.87 -20.52
C VAL A 205 9.29 -5.79 -21.96
N TYR A 206 8.37 -4.86 -22.23
CA TYR A 206 7.84 -4.68 -23.59
C TYR A 206 8.93 -4.21 -24.56
N ALA A 207 9.88 -3.38 -24.12
CA ALA A 207 11.02 -2.95 -24.92
C ALA A 207 12.00 -4.11 -25.17
N ALA A 208 12.23 -4.98 -24.20
CA ALA A 208 13.04 -6.20 -24.34
C ALA A 208 12.37 -7.28 -25.20
N GLY A 209 11.05 -7.20 -25.40
CA GLY A 209 10.29 -8.08 -26.28
C GLY A 209 9.95 -9.46 -25.69
N SER A 210 10.43 -9.80 -24.50
CA SER A 210 10.14 -11.07 -23.81
C SER A 210 10.37 -10.93 -22.31
N ILE A 211 10.00 -11.96 -21.54
CA ILE A 211 10.20 -12.08 -20.08
C ILE A 211 10.44 -13.56 -19.74
N THR A 212 11.28 -13.87 -18.76
CA THR A 212 11.42 -15.24 -18.26
C THR A 212 10.34 -15.55 -17.25
N ARG A 213 10.16 -16.83 -16.91
CA ARG A 213 9.20 -17.27 -15.88
C ARG A 213 9.58 -16.73 -14.50
N GLU A 214 10.86 -16.69 -14.22
CA GLU A 214 11.41 -16.19 -12.96
C GLU A 214 11.22 -14.68 -12.81
N GLU A 215 11.53 -13.91 -13.85
CA GLU A 215 11.30 -12.46 -13.89
C GLU A 215 9.81 -12.13 -13.76
N LEU A 216 8.94 -12.88 -14.46
CA LEU A 216 7.49 -12.70 -14.35
C LEU A 216 7.00 -13.01 -12.94
N ARG A 217 7.45 -14.12 -12.33
CA ARG A 217 7.08 -14.44 -10.94
C ARG A 217 7.49 -13.34 -9.97
N THR A 218 8.69 -12.81 -10.12
CA THR A 218 9.17 -11.68 -9.30
C THR A 218 8.27 -10.45 -9.47
N LEU A 219 7.92 -10.09 -10.70
CA LEU A 219 6.97 -9.01 -10.95
C LEU A 219 5.61 -9.26 -10.29
N LEU A 220 5.09 -10.50 -10.36
CA LEU A 220 3.80 -10.84 -9.77
C LEU A 220 3.83 -10.76 -8.23
N ILE A 221 4.92 -11.19 -7.57
CA ILE A 221 5.09 -11.01 -6.12
C ILE A 221 5.07 -9.53 -5.74
N LEU A 222 5.74 -8.68 -6.51
CA LEU A 222 5.74 -7.23 -6.26
C LEU A 222 4.38 -6.58 -6.54
N LEU A 223 3.60 -7.13 -7.45
CA LEU A 223 2.28 -6.64 -7.84
C LEU A 223 1.18 -7.09 -6.88
N ASP A 224 1.33 -8.26 -6.26
CA ASP A 224 0.31 -8.92 -5.44
C ASP A 224 -0.31 -8.02 -4.36
N PRO A 225 0.43 -7.22 -3.59
CA PRO A 225 -0.17 -6.30 -2.60
C PRO A 225 -1.17 -5.29 -3.20
N PHE A 226 -1.02 -4.95 -4.47
CA PHE A 226 -1.84 -3.97 -5.18
C PHE A 226 -2.99 -4.61 -5.96
N ALA A 227 -2.72 -5.74 -6.62
CA ALA A 227 -3.63 -6.42 -7.53
C ALA A 227 -3.57 -7.95 -7.36
N PRO A 228 -4.03 -8.47 -6.20
CA PRO A 228 -3.85 -9.87 -5.84
C PRO A 228 -4.57 -10.86 -6.76
N HIS A 229 -5.75 -10.52 -7.27
CA HIS A 229 -6.52 -11.49 -8.06
C HIS A 229 -5.84 -11.81 -9.40
N ILE A 230 -5.37 -10.80 -10.12
CA ILE A 230 -4.67 -11.03 -11.39
C ILE A 230 -3.30 -11.67 -11.16
N ALA A 231 -2.60 -11.28 -10.09
CA ALA A 231 -1.28 -11.81 -9.78
C ALA A 231 -1.35 -13.31 -9.45
N GLU A 232 -2.23 -13.70 -8.54
CA GLU A 232 -2.43 -15.11 -8.16
C GLU A 232 -2.99 -15.94 -9.31
N GLU A 233 -3.95 -15.43 -10.10
CA GLU A 233 -4.49 -16.13 -11.26
C GLU A 233 -3.39 -16.43 -12.29
N MET A 234 -2.53 -15.47 -12.61
CA MET A 234 -1.40 -15.70 -13.51
C MET A 234 -0.39 -16.70 -12.94
N ASN A 235 -0.08 -16.60 -11.63
CA ASN A 235 0.81 -17.52 -10.97
C ASN A 235 0.29 -18.98 -11.04
N GLU A 236 -1.00 -19.18 -10.82
CA GLU A 236 -1.65 -20.50 -10.90
C GLU A 236 -1.71 -21.03 -12.33
N LEU A 237 -2.24 -20.23 -13.28
CA LEU A 237 -2.37 -20.61 -14.69
C LEU A 237 -1.04 -21.00 -15.34
N LEU A 238 0.01 -20.28 -14.98
CA LEU A 238 1.33 -20.51 -15.52
C LEU A 238 2.17 -21.48 -14.69
N ALA A 239 1.63 -22.00 -13.57
CA ALA A 239 2.34 -22.89 -12.65
C ALA A 239 3.75 -22.34 -12.28
N LEU A 240 3.83 -21.07 -11.85
CA LEU A 240 5.11 -20.42 -11.56
C LEU A 240 5.70 -20.83 -10.20
N GLY A 241 4.88 -21.38 -9.28
CA GLY A 241 5.33 -21.87 -7.98
C GLY A 241 4.23 -21.87 -6.92
N SER A 242 4.61 -21.80 -5.64
CA SER A 242 3.67 -21.66 -4.53
C SER A 242 2.83 -20.38 -4.65
N PRO A 243 1.68 -20.27 -3.93
CA PRO A 243 0.90 -19.05 -3.88
C PRO A 243 1.76 -17.83 -3.54
N LEU A 244 1.46 -16.70 -4.16
CA LEU A 244 2.29 -15.48 -4.01
C LEU A 244 2.24 -14.92 -2.58
N TYR A 245 1.10 -15.03 -1.90
CA TYR A 245 0.97 -14.60 -0.51
C TYR A 245 1.81 -15.41 0.49
N GLU A 246 2.32 -16.59 0.10
CA GLU A 246 3.27 -17.41 0.88
C GLU A 246 4.73 -17.19 0.43
N ALA A 247 4.95 -16.50 -0.69
CA ALA A 247 6.28 -16.27 -1.21
C ALA A 247 7.07 -15.30 -0.34
N ALA A 248 8.37 -15.54 -0.20
CA ALA A 248 9.26 -14.55 0.36
C ALA A 248 9.32 -13.32 -0.54
N TRP A 249 9.41 -12.14 0.09
CA TRP A 249 9.64 -10.91 -0.66
C TRP A 249 11.00 -10.99 -1.39
N PRO A 250 11.07 -10.65 -2.68
CA PRO A 250 12.31 -10.78 -3.44
C PRO A 250 13.39 -9.82 -2.91
N GLU A 251 14.61 -10.32 -2.82
CA GLU A 251 15.78 -9.53 -2.48
C GLU A 251 16.39 -8.90 -3.73
N PHE A 252 16.92 -7.69 -3.61
CA PHE A 252 17.61 -7.02 -4.69
C PHE A 252 19.13 -7.16 -4.52
N ASP A 253 19.84 -7.26 -5.65
CA ASP A 253 21.31 -7.23 -5.69
C ASP A 253 21.78 -5.79 -5.97
N GLU A 254 22.56 -5.23 -5.06
CA GLU A 254 23.16 -3.90 -5.26
C GLU A 254 24.14 -3.86 -6.43
N GLY A 255 24.80 -4.98 -6.73
CA GLY A 255 25.69 -5.11 -7.89
C GLY A 255 24.95 -4.98 -9.23
N ALA A 256 23.70 -5.46 -9.28
CA ALA A 256 22.86 -5.34 -10.47
C ALA A 256 22.30 -3.91 -10.69
N LEU A 257 22.31 -3.06 -9.65
CA LEU A 257 21.85 -1.66 -9.75
C LEU A 257 22.84 -0.75 -10.48
N VAL A 258 24.04 -1.21 -10.73
CA VAL A 258 25.05 -0.43 -11.46
C VAL A 258 24.68 -0.44 -12.95
N GLU A 259 24.14 0.66 -13.43
CA GLU A 259 23.99 0.86 -14.88
C GLU A 259 25.38 0.95 -15.50
N ASN A 260 25.78 -0.09 -16.24
CA ASN A 260 27.03 -0.08 -17.00
C ASN A 260 26.99 0.91 -18.17
N MET A 261 25.79 1.39 -18.54
CA MET A 261 25.57 2.33 -19.65
C MET A 261 24.64 3.46 -19.21
N ILE A 262 25.01 4.71 -19.56
CA ILE A 262 24.18 5.90 -19.35
C ILE A 262 23.75 6.51 -20.68
N GLU A 263 22.54 6.99 -20.78
CA GLU A 263 22.05 7.69 -21.97
C GLU A 263 22.33 9.19 -21.87
N LEU A 264 23.18 9.71 -22.71
CA LEU A 264 23.50 11.13 -22.80
C LEU A 264 22.73 11.81 -23.92
N GLY A 265 22.02 12.89 -23.57
CA GLY A 265 21.34 13.75 -24.54
C GLY A 265 22.31 14.72 -25.23
N VAL A 266 22.61 14.49 -26.50
CA VAL A 266 23.42 15.44 -27.30
C VAL A 266 22.54 16.63 -27.68
N GLN A 267 22.96 17.82 -27.22
CA GLN A 267 22.22 19.06 -27.47
C GLN A 267 23.01 19.96 -28.45
N VAL A 268 22.29 20.53 -29.41
CA VAL A 268 22.76 21.59 -30.28
C VAL A 268 21.83 22.80 -30.14
N ASN A 269 22.38 23.93 -29.73
CA ASN A 269 21.64 25.17 -29.48
C ASN A 269 20.46 24.97 -28.48
N GLY A 270 20.69 24.22 -27.38
CA GLY A 270 19.70 23.97 -26.33
C GLY A 270 18.57 23.00 -26.73
N ARG A 271 18.67 22.33 -27.87
CA ARG A 271 17.72 21.29 -28.30
C ARG A 271 18.42 19.95 -28.40
N VAL A 272 17.83 18.93 -27.77
CA VAL A 272 18.29 17.54 -27.90
C VAL A 272 18.14 17.12 -29.36
N ARG A 273 19.26 16.68 -29.98
CA ARG A 273 19.33 16.23 -31.38
C ARG A 273 19.58 14.75 -31.52
N ALA A 274 20.27 14.15 -30.56
CA ALA A 274 20.52 12.72 -30.50
C ALA A 274 20.60 12.27 -29.06
N ARG A 275 20.47 10.98 -28.84
CA ARG A 275 20.78 10.30 -27.59
C ARG A 275 21.82 9.27 -27.87
N VAL A 276 22.86 9.20 -27.04
CA VAL A 276 23.99 8.29 -27.17
C VAL A 276 24.12 7.52 -25.88
N SER A 277 24.17 6.20 -25.95
CA SER A 277 24.44 5.33 -24.83
C SER A 277 25.93 5.16 -24.67
N VAL A 278 26.49 5.48 -23.53
CA VAL A 278 27.91 5.40 -23.20
C VAL A 278 28.11 4.65 -21.89
N PRO A 279 29.26 3.95 -21.70
CA PRO A 279 29.60 3.36 -20.41
C PRO A 279 29.56 4.40 -19.29
N SER A 280 29.02 3.99 -18.11
CA SER A 280 28.87 4.91 -16.95
C SER A 280 30.22 5.38 -16.38
N ASP A 281 31.29 4.64 -16.64
CA ASP A 281 32.68 4.92 -16.26
C ASP A 281 33.53 5.57 -17.38
N MET A 282 32.87 5.95 -18.49
CA MET A 282 33.53 6.59 -19.63
C MET A 282 34.13 7.94 -19.21
N PRO A 283 35.45 8.18 -19.47
CA PRO A 283 36.04 9.47 -19.18
C PRO A 283 35.37 10.59 -19.97
N ALA A 284 35.33 11.79 -19.37
CA ALA A 284 34.65 12.96 -19.97
C ALA A 284 35.29 13.44 -21.29
N ASP A 285 36.50 12.95 -21.62
CA ASP A 285 37.29 13.35 -22.78
C ASP A 285 37.14 12.36 -23.96
N GLU A 286 36.39 11.28 -23.79
CA GLU A 286 36.03 10.31 -24.84
C GLU A 286 34.57 10.48 -25.26
#